data_5a4fc2243001235ae413f10bb272a9c1
#
_entry.id   5a4fc2243001235ae413f10bb272a9c1
#
_cell.length_a   1.000
_cell.length_b   1.000
_cell.length_c   1.000
_cell.angle_alpha   90.00
_cell.angle_beta   90.00
_cell.angle_gamma   90.00
#
_symmetry.space_group_name_H-M   'P 1'
#
loop_
_entity.id
_entity.type
_entity.pdbx_description
1 polymer ?
#
loop_
_entity_poly.entity_id
_entity_poly.type
_entity_poly.pdbx_seq_one_letter_code
_entity_poly.pdbx_strand_id
1 'polypeptide(L)'
;VLRDMAAYCTNNGIEVPLFTCVTPEVRGSKDAVISQLFDMDNQYVWWNIQEAKSRIEDLKRQQPNAPAFVCELQGGWFSTVGGGLSEDSYLDGRHARGMALMAMAGGSTGLNYYMFFGGTNLAGWGARRMTTSYDYGAALKESGGVSEKFAAVKGVGDFVNRFGTQLARSEAIEFTTSDNIKDLTVGVRRTKEGTLFIFIFNKDKKKAFRDNVQFHIKGMPAFNVYCSVEPLDSKVLVLSQANGQCEWYPKEQTLPERPVNMPMPIRIAQA
;
A
#
# COMPACT_ATOMS: atom_id res chain seq x y z
N VAL A 1 5.11 -14.61 -26.92
CA VAL A 1 5.87 -13.47 -26.41
C VAL A 1 6.26 -13.69 -24.95
N LEU A 2 5.28 -13.76 -24.00
CA LEU A 2 5.60 -13.87 -22.57
C LEU A 2 6.42 -15.12 -22.23
N ARG A 3 6.04 -16.30 -22.79
CA ARG A 3 6.79 -17.54 -22.65
C ARG A 3 8.23 -17.40 -23.18
N ASP A 4 8.39 -16.78 -24.35
CA ASP A 4 9.70 -16.65 -25.00
C ASP A 4 10.60 -15.71 -24.19
N MET A 5 10.04 -14.63 -23.63
CA MET A 5 10.76 -13.71 -22.75
C MET A 5 11.20 -14.41 -21.45
N ALA A 6 10.31 -15.17 -20.81
CA ALA A 6 10.65 -15.91 -19.59
C ALA A 6 11.72 -16.97 -19.86
N ALA A 7 11.56 -17.75 -20.95
CA ALA A 7 12.56 -18.73 -21.36
C ALA A 7 13.90 -18.05 -21.70
N TYR A 8 13.90 -16.90 -22.36
CA TYR A 8 15.11 -16.13 -22.63
C TYR A 8 15.83 -15.72 -21.35
N CYS A 9 15.11 -15.21 -20.36
CA CYS A 9 15.69 -14.86 -19.06
C CYS A 9 16.39 -16.06 -18.42
N THR A 10 15.67 -17.19 -18.31
CA THR A 10 16.22 -18.41 -17.73
C THR A 10 17.44 -18.95 -18.49
N ASN A 11 17.37 -18.97 -19.83
CA ASN A 11 18.46 -19.45 -20.68
C ASN A 11 19.72 -18.56 -20.64
N ASN A 12 19.56 -17.31 -20.19
CA ASN A 12 20.67 -16.36 -20.02
C ASN A 12 21.11 -16.19 -18.55
N GLY A 13 20.75 -17.13 -17.67
CA GLY A 13 21.24 -17.18 -16.30
C GLY A 13 20.58 -16.18 -15.35
N ILE A 14 19.38 -15.69 -15.67
CA ILE A 14 18.59 -14.87 -14.75
C ILE A 14 17.85 -15.80 -13.80
N GLU A 15 18.36 -15.94 -12.58
CA GLU A 15 17.87 -16.88 -11.54
C GLU A 15 17.00 -16.20 -10.47
N VAL A 16 16.57 -14.97 -10.70
CA VAL A 16 15.66 -14.26 -9.80
C VAL A 16 14.20 -14.53 -10.16
N PRO A 17 13.27 -14.43 -9.20
CA PRO A 17 11.84 -14.52 -9.50
C PRO A 17 11.42 -13.52 -10.57
N LEU A 18 10.73 -14.00 -11.59
CA LEU A 18 10.19 -13.15 -12.65
C LEU A 18 8.72 -12.86 -12.37
N PHE A 19 8.30 -11.65 -12.65
CA PHE A 19 6.93 -11.22 -12.46
C PHE A 19 6.39 -10.43 -13.63
N THR A 20 5.09 -10.31 -13.68
CA THR A 20 4.36 -9.42 -14.58
C THR A 20 3.58 -8.38 -13.77
N CYS A 21 3.08 -7.38 -14.44
CA CYS A 21 2.27 -6.33 -13.83
C CYS A 21 0.94 -6.24 -14.57
N VAL A 22 -0.14 -6.55 -13.86
CA VAL A 22 -1.51 -6.57 -14.39
C VAL A 22 -1.63 -7.44 -15.65
N THR A 23 -1.16 -8.69 -15.54
CA THR A 23 -1.26 -9.69 -16.61
C THR A 23 -2.06 -10.92 -16.11
N PRO A 24 -3.41 -10.82 -16.11
CA PRO A 24 -4.27 -11.87 -15.52
C PRO A 24 -4.03 -13.29 -16.09
N GLU A 25 -3.52 -13.40 -17.30
CA GLU A 25 -3.21 -14.68 -17.96
C GLU A 25 -2.10 -15.47 -17.26
N VAL A 26 -1.30 -14.81 -16.43
CA VAL A 26 -0.27 -15.44 -15.58
C VAL A 26 -0.90 -16.12 -14.38
N ARG A 27 -1.97 -15.54 -13.85
CA ARG A 27 -2.61 -15.95 -12.60
C ARG A 27 -3.22 -17.33 -12.75
N GLY A 28 -2.65 -18.32 -12.08
CA GLY A 28 -3.12 -19.71 -12.13
C GLY A 28 -2.90 -20.41 -13.48
N SER A 29 -1.98 -19.92 -14.31
CA SER A 29 -1.62 -20.52 -15.58
C SER A 29 -1.16 -21.98 -15.39
N LYS A 30 -1.60 -22.87 -16.28
CA LYS A 30 -1.16 -24.28 -16.35
C LYS A 30 0.04 -24.48 -17.30
N ASP A 31 0.47 -23.44 -17.99
CA ASP A 31 1.65 -23.49 -18.84
C ASP A 31 2.92 -23.62 -17.99
N ALA A 32 3.78 -24.59 -18.31
CA ALA A 32 4.95 -24.93 -17.50
C ALA A 32 5.95 -23.77 -17.33
N VAL A 33 6.04 -22.85 -18.29
CA VAL A 33 6.92 -21.67 -18.22
C VAL A 33 6.20 -20.52 -17.52
N ILE A 34 4.96 -20.22 -17.95
CA ILE A 34 4.20 -19.10 -17.41
C ILE A 34 3.83 -19.31 -15.94
N SER A 35 3.61 -20.55 -15.50
CA SER A 35 3.31 -20.89 -14.11
C SER A 35 4.46 -20.61 -13.12
N GLN A 36 5.66 -20.37 -13.64
CA GLN A 36 6.82 -19.95 -12.83
C GLN A 36 6.86 -18.44 -12.58
N LEU A 37 6.04 -17.69 -13.31
CA LEU A 37 5.86 -16.25 -13.10
C LEU A 37 4.78 -16.02 -12.05
N PHE A 38 4.80 -14.84 -11.44
CA PHE A 38 3.66 -14.35 -10.68
C PHE A 38 3.25 -12.97 -11.17
N ASP A 39 1.97 -12.65 -11.02
CA ASP A 39 1.45 -11.35 -11.41
C ASP A 39 1.30 -10.43 -10.21
N MET A 40 1.60 -9.16 -10.40
CA MET A 40 1.40 -8.10 -9.41
C MET A 40 0.20 -7.24 -9.79
N ASP A 41 -0.35 -6.52 -8.82
CA ASP A 41 -1.46 -5.60 -9.03
C ASP A 41 -1.01 -4.15 -9.07
N ASN A 42 -1.70 -3.32 -9.86
CA ASN A 42 -1.58 -1.86 -9.85
C ASN A 42 -2.85 -1.27 -9.25
N GLN A 43 -2.73 -0.45 -8.23
CA GLN A 43 -3.86 0.06 -7.48
C GLN A 43 -4.00 1.58 -7.61
N TYR A 44 -4.92 2.01 -8.46
CA TYR A 44 -5.31 3.39 -8.69
C TYR A 44 -6.80 3.55 -8.38
N VAL A 45 -7.13 3.48 -7.10
CA VAL A 45 -8.53 3.45 -6.62
C VAL A 45 -9.00 4.79 -6.06
N TRP A 46 -8.17 5.80 -6.09
CA TRP A 46 -8.45 7.12 -5.51
C TRP A 46 -8.93 6.97 -4.05
N TRP A 47 -10.00 7.65 -3.69
CA TRP A 47 -10.56 7.56 -2.34
C TRP A 47 -11.45 6.33 -2.08
N ASN A 48 -11.58 5.42 -3.05
CA ASN A 48 -12.20 4.10 -2.82
C ASN A 48 -11.20 3.12 -2.18
N ILE A 49 -10.51 3.57 -1.15
CA ILE A 49 -9.37 2.90 -0.49
C ILE A 49 -9.72 1.48 -0.03
N GLN A 50 -10.99 1.20 0.30
CA GLN A 50 -11.45 -0.15 0.64
C GLN A 50 -11.23 -1.17 -0.49
N GLU A 51 -11.16 -0.72 -1.74
CA GLU A 51 -10.90 -1.60 -2.88
C GLU A 51 -9.48 -2.17 -2.86
N ALA A 52 -8.52 -1.46 -2.26
CA ALA A 52 -7.15 -1.97 -2.12
C ALA A 52 -7.11 -3.32 -1.39
N LYS A 53 -7.97 -3.48 -0.37
CA LYS A 53 -8.12 -4.75 0.36
C LYS A 53 -8.69 -5.85 -0.54
N SER A 54 -9.85 -5.62 -1.15
CA SER A 54 -10.53 -6.65 -1.96
C SER A 54 -9.73 -7.07 -3.18
N ARG A 55 -9.01 -6.15 -3.83
CA ARG A 55 -8.14 -6.47 -4.98
C ARG A 55 -7.00 -7.42 -4.59
N ILE A 56 -6.39 -7.25 -3.41
CA ILE A 56 -5.36 -8.18 -2.92
C ILE A 56 -5.97 -9.53 -2.54
N GLU A 57 -7.16 -9.55 -1.94
CA GLU A 57 -7.87 -10.80 -1.66
C GLU A 57 -8.18 -11.57 -2.95
N ASP A 58 -8.57 -10.86 -4.02
CA ASP A 58 -8.81 -11.44 -5.35
C ASP A 58 -7.52 -11.98 -5.97
N LEU A 59 -6.43 -11.21 -5.91
CA LEU A 59 -5.13 -11.64 -6.41
C LEU A 59 -4.67 -12.93 -5.73
N LYS A 60 -4.79 -13.02 -4.41
CA LYS A 60 -4.44 -14.24 -3.65
C LYS A 60 -5.29 -15.44 -4.01
N ARG A 61 -6.60 -15.25 -4.29
CA ARG A 61 -7.46 -16.34 -4.74
C ARG A 61 -7.06 -16.87 -6.12
N GLN A 62 -6.62 -15.98 -7.00
CA GLN A 62 -6.22 -16.36 -8.37
C GLN A 62 -4.82 -16.99 -8.42
N GLN A 63 -3.92 -16.66 -7.50
CA GLN A 63 -2.56 -17.20 -7.44
C GLN A 63 -2.14 -17.48 -5.99
N PRO A 64 -2.73 -18.52 -5.35
CA PRO A 64 -2.58 -18.78 -3.91
C PRO A 64 -1.14 -19.11 -3.47
N ASN A 65 -0.32 -19.59 -4.38
CA ASN A 65 1.07 -20.00 -4.13
C ASN A 65 2.10 -18.90 -4.47
N ALA A 66 1.64 -17.73 -4.90
CA ALA A 66 2.50 -16.60 -5.23
C ALA A 66 2.39 -15.49 -4.17
N PRO A 67 3.41 -14.62 -4.03
CA PRO A 67 3.29 -13.45 -3.18
C PRO A 67 2.21 -12.50 -3.72
N ALA A 68 1.43 -11.91 -2.82
CA ALA A 68 0.50 -10.85 -3.18
C ALA A 68 1.22 -9.51 -3.11
N PHE A 69 1.60 -8.97 -4.25
CA PHE A 69 2.41 -7.77 -4.35
C PHE A 69 1.66 -6.65 -5.10
N VAL A 70 1.76 -5.41 -4.61
CA VAL A 70 1.32 -4.22 -5.34
C VAL A 70 2.53 -3.59 -6.01
N CYS A 71 2.59 -3.67 -7.34
CA CYS A 71 3.68 -3.12 -8.15
C CYS A 71 3.59 -1.59 -8.23
N GLU A 72 2.36 -1.07 -8.33
CA GLU A 72 2.10 0.36 -8.34
C GLU A 72 0.98 0.71 -7.36
N LEU A 73 1.35 1.13 -6.16
CA LEU A 73 0.42 1.66 -5.18
C LEU A 73 0.32 3.17 -5.38
N GLN A 74 -0.87 3.67 -5.70
CA GLN A 74 -1.08 5.09 -6.03
C GLN A 74 -0.54 6.04 -4.97
N GLY A 75 0.54 6.74 -5.29
CA GLY A 75 1.17 7.75 -4.41
C GLY A 75 0.77 9.18 -4.75
N GLY A 76 0.14 9.39 -5.90
CA GLY A 76 -0.25 10.70 -6.40
C GLY A 76 -0.91 10.63 -7.77
N TRP A 77 -0.77 11.70 -8.57
CA TRP A 77 -1.22 11.75 -9.96
C TRP A 77 -0.42 12.75 -10.77
N PHE A 78 -0.56 12.68 -12.08
CA PHE A 78 0.15 13.53 -13.03
C PHE A 78 -0.31 14.98 -12.99
N SER A 79 0.62 15.90 -13.28
CA SER A 79 0.30 17.23 -13.80
C SER A 79 0.12 17.15 -15.31
N THR A 80 -0.93 17.78 -15.85
CA THR A 80 -1.28 17.71 -17.26
C THR A 80 -1.31 19.08 -17.91
N VAL A 81 -0.86 19.17 -19.17
CA VAL A 81 -0.92 20.41 -19.96
C VAL A 81 -2.38 20.76 -20.22
N GLY A 82 -2.80 21.94 -19.80
CA GLY A 82 -4.18 22.42 -19.90
C GLY A 82 -5.17 21.73 -18.96
N GLY A 83 -4.67 21.04 -17.92
CA GLY A 83 -5.45 20.35 -16.88
C GLY A 83 -4.95 20.65 -15.48
N GLY A 84 -5.28 19.77 -14.54
CA GLY A 84 -4.87 19.90 -13.13
C GLY A 84 -3.38 19.66 -12.90
N LEU A 85 -2.86 20.21 -11.82
CA LEU A 85 -1.54 19.91 -11.28
C LEU A 85 -1.58 18.66 -10.40
N SER A 86 -0.43 18.08 -10.11
CA SER A 86 -0.34 16.91 -9.21
C SER A 86 -0.89 17.20 -7.82
N GLU A 87 -0.75 18.42 -7.33
CA GLU A 87 -1.29 18.89 -6.06
C GLU A 87 -2.83 18.95 -6.07
N ASP A 88 -3.45 19.20 -7.22
CA ASP A 88 -4.91 19.26 -7.36
C ASP A 88 -5.59 17.88 -7.25
N SER A 89 -4.81 16.80 -7.22
CA SER A 89 -5.33 15.45 -7.03
C SER A 89 -5.95 15.22 -5.66
N TYR A 90 -5.65 16.06 -4.68
CA TYR A 90 -6.08 15.96 -3.27
C TYR A 90 -5.76 14.61 -2.61
N LEU A 91 -4.80 13.86 -3.16
CA LEU A 91 -4.31 12.60 -2.60
C LEU A 91 -3.24 12.91 -1.56
N ASP A 92 -3.65 13.07 -0.32
CA ASP A 92 -2.81 13.47 0.81
C ASP A 92 -2.15 12.28 1.55
N GLY A 93 -1.55 12.55 2.71
CA GLY A 93 -0.91 11.51 3.53
C GLY A 93 -1.89 10.45 4.05
N ARG A 94 -3.17 10.81 4.28
CA ARG A 94 -4.21 9.84 4.70
C ARG A 94 -4.47 8.84 3.59
N HIS A 95 -4.53 9.31 2.33
CA HIS A 95 -4.67 8.45 1.16
C HIS A 95 -3.49 7.46 1.06
N ALA A 96 -2.24 7.96 1.08
CA ALA A 96 -1.05 7.12 0.97
C ALA A 96 -0.97 6.06 2.09
N ARG A 97 -1.29 6.43 3.33
CA ARG A 97 -1.40 5.53 4.48
C ARG A 97 -2.53 4.52 4.30
N GLY A 98 -3.71 5.00 3.92
CA GLY A 98 -4.91 4.17 3.76
C GLY A 98 -4.73 3.09 2.71
N MET A 99 -4.19 3.45 1.56
CA MET A 99 -3.88 2.51 0.48
C MET A 99 -2.97 1.37 0.98
N ALA A 100 -1.88 1.71 1.66
CA ALA A 100 -0.94 0.71 2.17
C ALA A 100 -1.58 -0.19 3.25
N LEU A 101 -2.26 0.40 4.24
CA LEU A 101 -2.88 -0.38 5.32
C LEU A 101 -4.00 -1.28 4.80
N MET A 102 -4.81 -0.82 3.83
CA MET A 102 -5.87 -1.66 3.28
C MET A 102 -5.32 -2.77 2.38
N ALA A 103 -4.26 -2.54 1.60
CA ALA A 103 -3.59 -3.60 0.88
C ALA A 103 -3.01 -4.67 1.84
N MET A 104 -2.39 -4.24 2.95
CA MET A 104 -1.90 -5.16 3.99
C MET A 104 -3.05 -5.91 4.67
N ALA A 105 -4.18 -5.26 4.92
CA ALA A 105 -5.39 -5.92 5.45
C ALA A 105 -5.86 -7.05 4.54
N GLY A 106 -5.77 -6.88 3.22
CA GLY A 106 -6.03 -7.91 2.21
C GLY A 106 -4.98 -9.02 2.17
N GLY A 107 -3.82 -8.80 2.77
CA GLY A 107 -2.70 -9.75 2.84
C GLY A 107 -1.61 -9.52 1.81
N SER A 108 -1.43 -8.28 1.38
CA SER A 108 -0.25 -7.92 0.57
C SER A 108 1.03 -8.17 1.36
N THR A 109 2.01 -8.76 0.69
CA THR A 109 3.35 -9.06 1.23
C THR A 109 4.43 -8.14 0.67
N GLY A 110 4.08 -7.28 -0.26
CA GLY A 110 4.97 -6.27 -0.82
C GLY A 110 4.19 -5.10 -1.40
N LEU A 111 4.70 -3.90 -1.20
CA LEU A 111 4.13 -2.65 -1.67
C LEU A 111 5.21 -1.79 -2.31
N ASN A 112 4.90 -1.22 -3.46
CA ASN A 112 5.75 -0.25 -4.13
C ASN A 112 4.94 1.00 -4.46
N TYR A 113 5.27 2.13 -3.85
CA TYR A 113 4.58 3.39 -4.13
C TYR A 113 4.93 3.91 -5.53
N TYR A 114 3.92 4.16 -6.31
CA TYR A 114 4.04 4.87 -7.58
C TYR A 114 3.36 6.25 -7.49
N MET A 115 4.14 7.36 -7.24
CA MET A 115 5.58 7.34 -7.03
C MET A 115 5.89 7.66 -5.57
N PHE A 116 7.02 7.14 -5.06
CA PHE A 116 7.57 7.58 -3.79
C PHE A 116 8.42 8.85 -3.94
N PHE A 117 9.18 8.93 -5.03
CA PHE A 117 10.03 10.06 -5.39
C PHE A 117 9.59 10.63 -6.73
N GLY A 118 9.30 11.93 -6.77
CA GLY A 118 9.02 12.66 -7.99
C GLY A 118 10.24 12.81 -8.88
N GLY A 119 10.03 13.11 -10.15
CA GLY A 119 11.09 13.26 -11.13
C GLY A 119 10.79 14.35 -12.14
N THR A 120 11.73 14.50 -13.08
CA THR A 120 11.61 15.39 -14.24
C THR A 120 11.69 14.55 -15.50
N ASN A 121 10.80 14.76 -16.44
CA ASN A 121 10.86 14.10 -17.74
C ASN A 121 12.13 14.48 -18.48
N LEU A 122 12.86 13.48 -19.00
CA LEU A 122 14.15 13.67 -19.67
C LEU A 122 14.00 14.67 -20.83
N ALA A 123 14.87 15.67 -20.86
CA ALA A 123 14.90 16.74 -21.87
C ALA A 123 13.53 17.46 -22.06
N GLY A 124 12.66 17.43 -21.05
CA GLY A 124 11.32 18.00 -21.15
C GLY A 124 10.32 17.17 -21.96
N TRP A 125 10.65 15.95 -22.32
CA TRP A 125 9.80 15.05 -23.11
C TRP A 125 8.84 14.30 -22.21
N GLY A 126 7.68 14.89 -21.97
CA GLY A 126 6.56 14.19 -21.33
C GLY A 126 5.79 13.32 -22.33
N ALA A 127 5.03 12.37 -21.84
CA ALA A 127 4.01 11.70 -22.63
C ALA A 127 2.94 12.72 -23.07
N ARG A 128 2.12 12.34 -24.05
CA ARG A 128 1.04 13.21 -24.55
C ARG A 128 0.23 13.79 -23.40
N ARG A 129 0.13 15.13 -23.35
CA ARG A 129 -0.54 15.91 -22.31
C ARG A 129 0.11 15.93 -20.94
N MET A 130 1.27 15.32 -20.76
CA MET A 130 2.01 15.43 -19.50
C MET A 130 2.91 16.67 -19.53
N THR A 131 3.10 17.27 -18.36
CA THR A 131 4.05 18.38 -18.19
C THR A 131 5.49 17.87 -18.13
N THR A 132 6.45 18.79 -18.17
CA THR A 132 7.88 18.48 -17.94
C THR A 132 8.11 17.90 -16.55
N SER A 133 7.37 18.39 -15.55
CA SER A 133 7.41 17.87 -14.19
C SER A 133 6.76 16.50 -14.10
N TYR A 134 7.43 15.61 -13.41
CA TYR A 134 6.90 14.33 -12.97
C TYR A 134 6.91 14.27 -11.43
N ASP A 135 6.61 15.39 -10.78
CA ASP A 135 6.50 15.47 -9.30
C ASP A 135 5.50 14.47 -8.75
N TYR A 136 4.38 14.30 -9.45
CA TYR A 136 3.33 13.33 -9.15
C TYR A 136 2.64 13.55 -7.80
N GLY A 137 2.96 14.62 -7.08
CA GLY A 137 2.57 14.80 -5.69
C GLY A 137 3.14 13.71 -4.79
N ALA A 138 4.35 13.22 -5.10
CA ALA A 138 5.00 12.10 -4.40
C ALA A 138 5.41 12.48 -2.96
N ALA A 139 5.75 11.46 -2.15
CA ALA A 139 6.25 11.65 -0.80
C ALA A 139 7.54 12.49 -0.77
N LEU A 140 8.43 12.24 -1.73
CA LEU A 140 9.61 13.06 -2.01
C LEU A 140 9.39 13.81 -3.32
N LYS A 141 9.48 15.11 -3.28
CA LYS A 141 9.20 15.99 -4.43
C LYS A 141 10.29 15.92 -5.49
N GLU A 142 9.94 16.30 -6.71
CA GLU A 142 10.89 16.48 -7.83
C GLU A 142 12.12 17.31 -7.43
N SER A 143 11.94 18.35 -6.62
CA SER A 143 13.00 19.21 -6.11
C SER A 143 13.89 18.59 -5.03
N GLY A 144 13.58 17.36 -4.56
CA GLY A 144 14.27 16.70 -3.46
C GLY A 144 13.71 17.06 -2.06
N GLY A 145 12.71 17.93 -1.97
CA GLY A 145 12.03 18.24 -0.70
C GLY A 145 11.06 17.14 -0.27
N VAL A 146 10.71 17.12 1.01
CA VAL A 146 9.66 16.23 1.53
C VAL A 146 8.29 16.88 1.41
N SER A 147 7.27 16.07 1.06
CA SER A 147 5.87 16.47 1.13
C SER A 147 5.26 16.01 2.46
N GLU A 148 4.03 16.45 2.77
CA GLU A 148 3.29 15.96 3.93
C GLU A 148 3.08 14.43 3.91
N LYS A 149 3.01 13.83 2.72
CA LYS A 149 2.87 12.37 2.55
C LYS A 149 4.05 11.59 3.11
N PHE A 150 5.24 12.21 3.15
CA PHE A 150 6.45 11.56 3.65
C PHE A 150 6.28 11.05 5.08
N ALA A 151 5.69 11.86 5.97
CA ALA A 151 5.43 11.44 7.36
C ALA A 151 4.48 10.23 7.42
N ALA A 152 3.43 10.24 6.60
CA ALA A 152 2.48 9.13 6.54
C ALA A 152 3.13 7.84 6.03
N VAL A 153 3.90 7.91 4.93
CA VAL A 153 4.60 6.76 4.35
C VAL A 153 5.69 6.25 5.29
N LYS A 154 6.45 7.17 5.93
CA LYS A 154 7.43 6.80 6.95
C LYS A 154 6.78 6.05 8.11
N GLY A 155 5.63 6.52 8.61
CA GLY A 155 4.91 5.83 9.68
C GLY A 155 4.46 4.41 9.29
N VAL A 156 4.05 4.22 8.04
CA VAL A 156 3.78 2.88 7.49
C VAL A 156 5.06 2.05 7.42
N GLY A 157 6.16 2.64 6.97
CA GLY A 157 7.47 1.97 6.92
C GLY A 157 7.95 1.51 8.29
N ASP A 158 7.82 2.37 9.31
CA ASP A 158 8.18 2.03 10.69
C ASP A 158 7.31 0.88 11.24
N PHE A 159 6.01 0.88 10.93
CA PHE A 159 5.11 -0.23 11.25
C PHE A 159 5.57 -1.53 10.58
N VAL A 160 5.87 -1.50 9.28
CA VAL A 160 6.33 -2.67 8.54
C VAL A 160 7.69 -3.16 9.03
N ASN A 161 8.63 -2.27 9.33
CA ASN A 161 9.93 -2.65 9.91
C ASN A 161 9.76 -3.39 11.24
N ARG A 162 8.77 -3.01 12.05
CA ARG A 162 8.51 -3.65 13.34
C ARG A 162 7.75 -4.96 13.22
N PHE A 163 6.75 -5.04 12.36
CA PHE A 163 5.78 -6.14 12.33
C PHE A 163 5.73 -6.91 11.02
N GLY A 164 6.46 -6.50 9.99
CA GLY A 164 6.32 -7.04 8.64
C GLY A 164 6.49 -8.55 8.55
N THR A 165 7.46 -9.12 9.28
CA THR A 165 7.65 -10.57 9.32
C THR A 165 6.44 -11.29 9.93
N GLN A 166 5.87 -10.76 11.01
CA GLN A 166 4.68 -11.35 11.64
C GLN A 166 3.45 -11.19 10.73
N LEU A 167 3.30 -10.00 10.16
CA LEU A 167 2.20 -9.69 9.25
C LEU A 167 2.21 -10.56 8.00
N ALA A 168 3.38 -10.78 7.39
CA ALA A 168 3.51 -11.64 6.22
C ALA A 168 3.13 -13.11 6.50
N ARG A 169 3.32 -13.56 7.75
CA ARG A 169 2.93 -14.91 8.21
C ARG A 169 1.52 -14.98 8.78
N SER A 170 0.80 -13.88 8.85
CA SER A 170 -0.56 -13.84 9.37
C SER A 170 -1.58 -14.24 8.29
N GLU A 171 -2.72 -14.72 8.74
CA GLU A 171 -3.85 -15.09 7.89
C GLU A 171 -5.05 -14.20 8.18
N ALA A 172 -5.87 -13.95 7.16
CA ALA A 172 -7.16 -13.32 7.37
C ALA A 172 -8.06 -14.27 8.16
N ILE A 173 -8.80 -13.74 9.12
CA ILE A 173 -9.73 -14.53 9.92
C ILE A 173 -11.14 -13.97 9.83
N GLU A 174 -12.12 -14.85 9.99
CA GLU A 174 -13.53 -14.47 10.10
C GLU A 174 -13.80 -13.79 11.45
N PHE A 175 -14.57 -12.72 11.38
CA PHE A 175 -15.00 -11.95 12.56
C PHE A 175 -16.37 -11.30 12.31
N THR A 176 -17.06 -10.94 13.36
CA THR A 176 -18.20 -10.04 13.32
C THR A 176 -17.98 -8.88 14.29
N THR A 177 -18.71 -7.81 14.09
CA THR A 177 -18.62 -6.60 14.92
C THR A 177 -20.01 -6.12 15.32
N SER A 178 -20.05 -5.17 16.26
CA SER A 178 -21.25 -4.38 16.53
C SER A 178 -21.70 -3.60 15.28
N ASP A 179 -22.99 -3.24 15.22
CA ASP A 179 -23.66 -2.67 14.04
C ASP A 179 -23.29 -1.20 13.75
N ASN A 180 -22.55 -0.55 14.64
CA ASN A 180 -22.21 0.88 14.53
C ASN A 180 -21.10 1.19 13.51
N ILE A 181 -20.56 0.20 12.80
CA ILE A 181 -19.38 0.34 11.92
C ILE A 181 -19.70 0.51 10.42
N LYS A 182 -20.92 0.88 10.05
CA LYS A 182 -21.35 0.98 8.63
C LYS A 182 -20.41 1.82 7.73
N ASP A 183 -19.77 2.83 8.31
CA ASP A 183 -18.84 3.72 7.61
C ASP A 183 -17.38 3.29 7.73
N LEU A 184 -17.10 2.18 8.40
CA LEU A 184 -15.78 1.60 8.49
C LEU A 184 -15.59 0.44 7.52
N THR A 185 -14.38 0.33 6.98
CA THR A 185 -13.88 -0.92 6.41
C THR A 185 -12.91 -1.53 7.42
N VAL A 186 -13.15 -2.78 7.77
CA VAL A 186 -12.33 -3.50 8.76
C VAL A 186 -11.71 -4.73 8.11
N GLY A 187 -10.47 -5.03 8.46
CA GLY A 187 -9.81 -6.27 8.13
C GLY A 187 -9.08 -6.80 9.37
N VAL A 188 -9.19 -8.10 9.63
CA VAL A 188 -8.52 -8.73 10.78
C VAL A 188 -7.61 -9.84 10.28
N ARG A 189 -6.36 -9.79 10.72
CA ARG A 189 -5.37 -10.83 10.43
C ARG A 189 -4.80 -11.35 11.74
N ARG A 190 -4.46 -12.64 11.78
CA ARG A 190 -3.95 -13.32 12.98
C ARG A 190 -2.71 -14.13 12.65
N THR A 191 -1.68 -14.04 13.47
CA THR A 191 -0.53 -14.94 13.41
C THR A 191 -0.84 -16.26 14.12
N LYS A 192 -0.01 -17.28 13.89
CA LYS A 192 -0.11 -18.56 14.60
C LYS A 192 0.08 -18.41 16.11
N GLU A 193 0.90 -17.44 16.52
CA GLU A 193 1.20 -17.11 17.92
C GLU A 193 0.08 -16.29 18.60
N GLY A 194 -1.00 -15.93 17.85
CA GLY A 194 -2.18 -15.25 18.37
C GLY A 194 -2.13 -13.71 18.32
N THR A 195 -1.09 -13.11 17.71
CA THR A 195 -1.11 -11.65 17.48
C THR A 195 -2.17 -11.30 16.46
N LEU A 196 -3.03 -10.33 16.78
CA LEU A 196 -4.04 -9.77 15.90
C LEU A 196 -3.58 -8.43 15.33
N PHE A 197 -3.82 -8.25 14.05
CA PHE A 197 -3.73 -6.97 13.34
C PHE A 197 -5.14 -6.58 12.89
N ILE A 198 -5.71 -5.54 13.51
CA ILE A 198 -7.05 -5.03 13.19
C ILE A 198 -6.88 -3.74 12.42
N PHE A 199 -7.08 -3.80 11.11
CA PHE A 199 -7.01 -2.67 10.20
C PHE A 199 -8.37 -2.01 10.10
N ILE A 200 -8.41 -0.68 10.18
CA ILE A 200 -9.65 0.10 10.12
C ILE A 200 -9.44 1.28 9.18
N PHE A 201 -10.35 1.47 8.25
CA PHE A 201 -10.46 2.64 7.39
C PHE A 201 -11.83 3.30 7.57
N ASN A 202 -11.85 4.59 7.86
CA ASN A 202 -13.07 5.38 7.92
C ASN A 202 -13.41 5.94 6.54
N LYS A 203 -14.49 5.46 5.92
CA LYS A 203 -14.97 5.89 4.60
C LYS A 203 -15.69 7.23 4.63
N ASP A 204 -16.14 7.69 5.80
CA ASP A 204 -16.82 8.98 5.90
C ASP A 204 -15.85 10.11 5.53
N LYS A 205 -16.32 11.00 4.66
CA LYS A 205 -15.53 12.13 4.16
C LYS A 205 -15.48 13.32 5.12
N LYS A 206 -16.36 13.35 6.13
CA LYS A 206 -16.58 14.54 6.98
C LYS A 206 -16.54 14.24 8.46
N LYS A 207 -16.93 13.02 8.86
CA LYS A 207 -17.08 12.68 10.28
C LYS A 207 -15.99 11.71 10.73
N ALA A 208 -15.32 12.05 11.81
CA ALA A 208 -14.48 11.11 12.53
C ALA A 208 -15.34 10.04 13.17
N PHE A 209 -14.86 8.81 13.16
CA PHE A 209 -15.43 7.74 13.94
C PHE A 209 -14.79 7.75 15.34
N ARG A 210 -15.60 7.81 16.39
CA ARG A 210 -15.14 7.79 17.79
C ARG A 210 -16.15 7.01 18.61
N ASP A 211 -15.95 5.70 18.68
CA ASP A 211 -16.84 4.81 19.42
C ASP A 211 -16.16 3.49 19.75
N ASN A 212 -16.78 2.71 20.64
CA ASN A 212 -16.40 1.34 20.93
C ASN A 212 -16.94 0.40 19.85
N VAL A 213 -16.07 -0.43 19.32
CA VAL A 213 -16.42 -1.53 18.41
C VAL A 213 -16.23 -2.84 19.15
N GLN A 214 -17.29 -3.64 19.27
CA GLN A 214 -17.20 -4.98 19.82
C GLN A 214 -16.80 -5.95 18.70
N PHE A 215 -15.78 -6.74 18.97
CA PHE A 215 -15.29 -7.78 18.06
C PHE A 215 -15.66 -9.16 18.60
N HIS A 216 -16.16 -10.01 17.71
CA HIS A 216 -16.39 -11.43 17.93
C HIS A 216 -15.53 -12.23 16.95
N ILE A 217 -14.54 -12.92 17.48
CA ILE A 217 -13.60 -13.75 16.72
C ILE A 217 -13.72 -15.18 17.23
N LYS A 218 -13.86 -16.15 16.31
CA LYS A 218 -13.99 -17.56 16.69
C LYS A 218 -12.81 -18.02 17.55
N GLY A 219 -13.12 -18.64 18.68
CA GLY A 219 -12.13 -19.14 19.64
C GLY A 219 -11.53 -18.09 20.57
N MET A 220 -12.14 -16.89 20.63
CA MET A 220 -11.76 -15.83 21.58
C MET A 220 -13.01 -15.27 22.28
N PRO A 221 -12.89 -14.82 23.55
CA PRO A 221 -13.92 -14.00 24.16
C PRO A 221 -14.17 -12.73 23.36
N ALA A 222 -15.42 -12.26 23.33
CA ALA A 222 -15.73 -10.96 22.73
C ALA A 222 -14.99 -9.85 23.48
N PHE A 223 -14.48 -8.86 22.76
CA PHE A 223 -13.75 -7.74 23.34
C PHE A 223 -14.12 -6.42 22.66
N ASN A 224 -14.00 -5.33 23.40
CA ASN A 224 -14.27 -4.00 22.91
C ASN A 224 -12.97 -3.25 22.61
N VAL A 225 -12.99 -2.50 21.51
CA VAL A 225 -11.89 -1.61 21.10
C VAL A 225 -12.46 -0.22 20.92
N TYR A 226 -11.93 0.76 21.65
CA TYR A 226 -12.22 2.15 21.35
C TYR A 226 -11.47 2.58 20.09
N CYS A 227 -12.23 2.89 19.05
CA CYS A 227 -11.71 3.31 17.77
C CYS A 227 -11.87 4.82 17.61
N SER A 228 -10.76 5.51 17.30
CA SER A 228 -10.76 6.93 16.94
C SER A 228 -10.03 7.06 15.61
N VAL A 229 -10.80 7.28 14.53
CA VAL A 229 -10.27 7.35 13.16
C VAL A 229 -10.88 8.56 12.47
N GLU A 230 -10.03 9.47 12.02
CA GLU A 230 -10.42 10.69 11.32
C GLU A 230 -11.08 10.38 9.96
N PRO A 231 -11.78 11.37 9.35
CA PRO A 231 -12.37 11.19 8.03
C PRO A 231 -11.34 10.76 6.99
N LEU A 232 -11.69 9.76 6.19
CA LEU A 232 -10.83 9.22 5.13
C LEU A 232 -9.44 8.76 5.61
N ASP A 233 -9.32 8.40 6.88
CA ASP A 233 -8.06 7.95 7.47
C ASP A 233 -8.10 6.46 7.84
N SER A 234 -6.92 5.89 8.09
CA SER A 234 -6.73 4.50 8.41
C SER A 234 -5.78 4.30 9.58
N LYS A 235 -6.07 3.30 10.39
CA LYS A 235 -5.21 2.85 11.48
C LYS A 235 -5.17 1.33 11.54
N VAL A 236 -4.15 0.79 12.18
CA VAL A 236 -4.06 -0.61 12.55
C VAL A 236 -3.80 -0.74 14.04
N LEU A 237 -4.61 -1.55 14.71
CA LEU A 237 -4.38 -1.95 16.09
C LEU A 237 -3.64 -3.27 16.11
N VAL A 238 -2.56 -3.34 16.87
CA VAL A 238 -1.83 -4.57 17.14
C VAL A 238 -2.17 -5.04 18.54
N LEU A 239 -2.74 -6.23 18.64
CA LEU A 239 -3.06 -6.90 19.91
C LEU A 239 -2.25 -8.19 20.00
N SER A 240 -1.44 -8.34 21.03
CA SER A 240 -0.68 -9.56 21.29
C SER A 240 -0.95 -10.04 22.69
N GLN A 241 -1.52 -11.23 22.81
CA GLN A 241 -1.76 -11.86 24.11
C GLN A 241 -0.45 -12.35 24.76
N ALA A 242 0.56 -12.67 23.93
CA ALA A 242 1.82 -13.22 24.42
C ALA A 242 2.65 -12.22 25.25
N ASN A 243 2.57 -10.92 24.93
CA ASN A 243 3.33 -9.86 25.59
C ASN A 243 2.47 -8.70 26.10
N GLY A 244 1.14 -8.83 26.08
CA GLY A 244 0.20 -7.80 26.51
C GLY A 244 0.16 -6.54 25.63
N GLN A 245 0.74 -6.59 24.43
CA GLN A 245 0.75 -5.43 23.52
C GLN A 245 -0.65 -5.08 23.05
N CYS A 246 -1.02 -3.80 23.17
CA CYS A 246 -2.27 -3.24 22.66
C CYS A 246 -1.98 -1.80 22.20
N GLU A 247 -1.62 -1.64 20.93
CA GLU A 247 -1.17 -0.35 20.42
C GLU A 247 -1.68 -0.04 19.01
N TRP A 248 -2.02 1.23 18.79
CA TRP A 248 -2.39 1.76 17.49
C TRP A 248 -1.18 2.19 16.67
N TYR A 249 -1.25 1.95 15.36
CA TYR A 249 -0.25 2.34 14.38
C TYR A 249 -0.92 2.96 13.13
N PRO A 250 -0.16 3.69 12.31
CA PRO A 250 1.18 4.16 12.63
C PRO A 250 1.17 5.15 13.78
N LYS A 251 2.31 5.28 14.45
CA LYS A 251 2.54 6.36 15.41
C LYS A 251 2.69 7.67 14.66
N GLU A 252 2.32 8.77 15.31
CA GLU A 252 2.54 10.12 14.74
C GLU A 252 4.02 10.32 14.42
N GLN A 253 4.27 10.91 13.26
CA GLN A 253 5.61 11.21 12.77
C GLN A 253 5.80 12.72 12.72
N THR A 254 6.91 13.19 13.25
CA THR A 254 7.39 14.54 12.97
C THR A 254 8.14 14.54 11.64
N LEU A 255 7.87 15.54 10.81
CA LEU A 255 8.68 15.74 9.61
C LEU A 255 10.10 16.15 10.05
N PRO A 256 11.15 15.66 9.35
CA PRO A 256 12.50 16.12 9.60
C PRO A 256 12.57 17.63 9.31
N GLU A 257 13.19 18.40 10.21
CA GLU A 257 13.35 19.84 10.07
C GLU A 257 14.21 20.23 8.84
N ARG A 258 14.98 19.31 8.33
CA ARG A 258 15.81 19.46 7.12
C ARG A 258 15.64 18.25 6.20
N PRO A 259 15.73 18.44 4.87
CA PRO A 259 15.82 17.31 3.96
C PRO A 259 16.99 16.44 4.41
N VAL A 260 16.72 15.15 4.59
CA VAL A 260 17.77 14.14 4.74
C VAL A 260 18.75 14.36 3.60
N ASN A 261 20.08 14.28 3.87
CA ASN A 261 21.11 14.42 2.84
C ASN A 261 20.82 13.45 1.70
N MET A 262 20.02 13.92 0.76
CA MET A 262 19.77 13.20 -0.49
C MET A 262 20.91 13.51 -1.42
N PRO A 263 21.46 12.52 -2.14
CA PRO A 263 22.42 12.82 -3.18
C PRO A 263 21.77 13.83 -4.13
N MET A 264 22.44 14.96 -4.32
CA MET A 264 21.99 15.98 -5.27
C MET A 264 21.69 15.28 -6.60
N PRO A 265 20.55 15.58 -7.25
CA PRO A 265 20.32 15.08 -8.60
C PRO A 265 21.54 15.42 -9.44
N ILE A 266 22.06 14.41 -10.13
CA ILE A 266 23.22 14.57 -11.01
C ILE A 266 22.86 15.69 -11.99
N ARG A 267 23.47 16.87 -11.84
CA ARG A 267 23.38 17.89 -12.86
C ARG A 267 24.12 17.35 -14.08
N ILE A 268 23.37 16.88 -15.07
CA ILE A 268 23.94 16.64 -16.38
C ILE A 268 24.37 18.02 -16.88
N ALA A 269 25.68 18.30 -16.86
CA ALA A 269 26.19 19.49 -17.43
C ALA A 269 25.74 19.51 -18.89
N GLN A 270 25.04 20.56 -19.28
CA GLN A 270 24.77 20.83 -20.70
C GLN A 270 26.15 21.02 -21.36
N ALA A 271 26.48 20.11 -22.30
CA ALA A 271 27.58 20.28 -23.20
C ALA A 271 27.15 21.19 -24.38
#